data_515c991b5154eb856aa9973e4958afac
#
_entry.id   515c991b5154eb856aa9973e4958afac
#
_cell.length_a   1.000
_cell.length_b   1.000
_cell.length_c   1.000
_cell.angle_alpha   90.00
_cell.angle_beta   90.00
_cell.angle_gamma   90.00
#
_symmetry.space_group_name_H-M   'P 1'
#
loop_
_entity.id
_entity.type
_entity.pdbx_description
1 polymer ?
#
loop_
_entity_poly.entity_id
_entity_poly.type
_entity_poly.pdbx_seq_one_letter_code
_entity_poly.pdbx_strand_id
1 'polypeptide(L)'
;MRGGTRRHGKGWGWFFSAPDPATGKRRFYSRNGFSTKKAAQEALSAELARFHNGALVEPSKLTVEAFLLEQWLPAVEGRLRPSTRANYRTNLQVHIIPALGALKLQRLTAPRIASFYSELLADGRRDGKGLAPKTVRNIHALLHRALKDAARWGYVPHNRADDVDPPHGTSPERQVWSPEQLRAFLTHVRDDRLYAIWILVATTGMRRAELAGLRWSDIDFARARLTPRLPRVAVNYQVHESDTKTPSGRRSLALDPATLEALGEHRRRQAEERAVIELADTNDLVFTWPDGRPLHPDLITDWFQRHAKRVVWEQDGRTKVGLPPIRLHDVRHSYATAALAAGIPAKIVSERLGHANVQITLDTYSHVIPGLDEHAAATVARLILEGSETASMGSPGSDAANSAAKTGDAPHSRKEVRGEVPGELGGGGGI
;
A
#
# COMPACT_ATOMS: atom_id res chain seq x y z
N MET A 1 13.06 -47.62 15.32
CA MET A 1 14.14 -47.14 14.44
C MET A 1 15.38 -47.99 14.74
N ARG A 2 16.10 -48.52 13.73
CA ARG A 2 17.36 -49.25 13.92
C ARG A 2 18.48 -48.46 13.30
N GLY A 3 19.51 -48.09 14.07
CA GLY A 3 20.67 -47.35 13.60
C GLY A 3 21.90 -47.63 14.46
N GLY A 4 23.09 -47.30 13.95
CA GLY A 4 24.34 -47.49 14.65
C GLY A 4 25.54 -46.90 13.91
N THR A 5 26.72 -47.12 14.46
CA THR A 5 27.99 -46.72 13.84
C THR A 5 28.75 -47.97 13.37
N ARG A 6 29.42 -47.87 12.23
CA ARG A 6 30.25 -48.95 11.67
C ARG A 6 31.60 -48.39 11.18
N ARG A 7 32.61 -49.25 11.17
CA ARG A 7 33.91 -48.94 10.56
C ARG A 7 33.79 -48.93 9.04
N HIS A 8 34.36 -47.92 8.38
CA HIS A 8 34.37 -47.81 6.93
C HIS A 8 35.75 -47.36 6.47
N GLY A 9 36.51 -48.26 5.91
CA GLY A 9 37.92 -48.07 5.58
C GLY A 9 38.75 -47.70 6.82
N LYS A 10 39.55 -46.62 6.75
CA LYS A 10 40.36 -46.11 7.87
C LYS A 10 39.56 -45.28 8.89
N GLY A 11 38.26 -45.05 8.66
CA GLY A 11 37.41 -44.20 9.50
C GLY A 11 36.12 -44.88 9.97
N TRP A 12 35.21 -44.09 10.46
CA TRP A 12 33.89 -44.50 10.96
C TRP A 12 32.77 -43.83 10.16
N GLY A 13 31.61 -44.51 10.13
CA GLY A 13 30.37 -43.97 9.58
C GLY A 13 29.20 -44.33 10.49
N TRP A 14 28.12 -43.57 10.38
CA TRP A 14 26.84 -43.88 10.98
C TRP A 14 25.82 -44.29 9.94
N PHE A 15 24.80 -45.00 10.37
CA PHE A 15 23.63 -45.35 9.57
C PHE A 15 22.39 -45.47 10.46
N PHE A 16 21.21 -45.23 9.87
CA PHE A 16 19.92 -45.61 10.44
C PHE A 16 18.90 -45.84 9.32
N SER A 17 17.83 -46.56 9.67
CA SER A 17 16.70 -46.79 8.76
C SER A 17 15.41 -46.34 9.41
N ALA A 18 14.67 -45.52 8.69
CA ALA A 18 13.40 -44.96 9.12
C ALA A 18 12.36 -45.00 7.97
N PRO A 19 11.03 -44.96 8.27
CA PRO A 19 10.03 -44.78 7.27
C PRO A 19 10.18 -43.39 6.59
N ASP A 20 10.13 -43.36 5.29
CA ASP A 20 10.03 -42.11 4.52
C ASP A 20 8.66 -41.48 4.80
N PRO A 21 8.58 -40.23 5.28
CA PRO A 21 7.31 -39.59 5.62
C PRO A 21 6.34 -39.44 4.43
N ALA A 22 6.85 -39.36 3.19
CA ALA A 22 6.05 -39.19 2.00
C ALA A 22 5.50 -40.50 1.43
N THR A 23 6.29 -41.59 1.52
CA THR A 23 5.96 -42.86 0.85
C THR A 23 5.65 -44.01 1.81
N GLY A 24 5.92 -43.84 3.11
CA GLY A 24 5.81 -44.88 4.13
C GLY A 24 6.83 -46.02 4.00
N LYS A 25 7.63 -46.10 2.92
CA LYS A 25 8.64 -47.13 2.68
C LYS A 25 9.86 -46.88 3.54
N ARG A 26 10.49 -47.97 3.99
CA ARG A 26 11.74 -47.87 4.78
C ARG A 26 12.88 -47.35 3.92
N ARG A 27 13.53 -46.30 4.37
CA ARG A 27 14.70 -45.70 3.74
C ARG A 27 15.92 -45.81 4.64
N PHE A 28 17.08 -46.02 4.03
CA PHE A 28 18.36 -46.15 4.69
C PHE A 28 19.16 -44.84 4.56
N TYR A 29 19.57 -44.29 5.69
CA TYR A 29 20.39 -43.09 5.80
C TYR A 29 21.78 -43.49 6.33
N SER A 30 22.85 -42.94 5.73
CA SER A 30 24.22 -43.19 6.19
C SER A 30 25.15 -42.06 5.80
N ARG A 31 26.19 -41.87 6.61
CA ARG A 31 27.29 -40.92 6.33
C ARG A 31 28.59 -41.53 6.84
N ASN A 32 29.65 -41.48 6.02
CA ASN A 32 30.99 -41.96 6.33
C ASN A 32 31.96 -40.77 6.45
N GLY A 33 33.22 -40.99 6.89
CA GLY A 33 34.26 -39.98 6.92
C GLY A 33 34.56 -39.39 8.30
N PHE A 34 34.13 -40.04 9.38
CA PHE A 34 34.48 -39.66 10.75
C PHE A 34 35.77 -40.32 11.18
N SER A 35 36.65 -39.55 11.84
CA SER A 35 37.95 -40.05 12.33
C SER A 35 37.82 -41.01 13.52
N THR A 36 36.75 -40.86 14.36
CA THR A 36 36.52 -41.64 15.56
C THR A 36 35.10 -42.21 15.63
N LYS A 37 34.91 -43.32 16.35
CA LYS A 37 33.60 -43.89 16.66
C LYS A 37 32.71 -42.88 17.41
N LYS A 38 33.31 -42.15 18.36
CA LYS A 38 32.59 -41.15 19.17
C LYS A 38 32.02 -40.01 18.28
N ALA A 39 32.82 -39.47 17.37
CA ALA A 39 32.36 -38.45 16.43
C ALA A 39 31.23 -38.93 15.50
N ALA A 40 31.31 -40.22 15.04
CA ALA A 40 30.23 -40.82 14.26
C ALA A 40 28.96 -41.02 15.09
N GLN A 41 29.08 -41.30 16.37
CA GLN A 41 27.94 -41.52 17.27
C GLN A 41 27.25 -40.20 17.66
N GLU A 42 28.01 -39.15 17.91
CA GLU A 42 27.51 -37.79 18.13
C GLU A 42 26.76 -37.28 16.90
N ALA A 43 27.34 -37.46 15.70
CA ALA A 43 26.70 -37.13 14.45
C ALA A 43 25.40 -37.92 14.19
N LEU A 44 25.37 -39.22 14.55
CA LEU A 44 24.15 -40.03 14.48
C LEU A 44 23.07 -39.51 15.41
N SER A 45 23.42 -39.18 16.66
CA SER A 45 22.48 -38.67 17.65
C SER A 45 21.87 -37.33 17.18
N ALA A 46 22.69 -36.44 16.63
CA ALA A 46 22.22 -35.19 16.05
C ALA A 46 21.27 -35.41 14.87
N GLU A 47 21.57 -36.38 13.99
CA GLU A 47 20.73 -36.66 12.82
C GLU A 47 19.41 -37.34 13.19
N LEU A 48 19.44 -38.25 14.21
CA LEU A 48 18.22 -38.82 14.76
C LEU A 48 17.32 -37.76 15.42
N ALA A 49 17.91 -36.83 16.14
CA ALA A 49 17.16 -35.69 16.71
C ALA A 49 16.50 -34.85 15.60
N ARG A 50 17.22 -34.56 14.51
CA ARG A 50 16.65 -33.91 13.33
C ARG A 50 15.51 -34.68 12.69
N PHE A 51 15.66 -36.00 12.57
CA PHE A 51 14.60 -36.84 12.04
C PHE A 51 13.36 -36.83 12.92
N HIS A 52 13.52 -36.96 14.24
CA HIS A 52 12.39 -36.91 15.20
C HIS A 52 11.67 -35.59 15.20
N ASN A 53 12.40 -34.49 14.98
CA ASN A 53 11.82 -33.14 14.90
C ASN A 53 11.28 -32.82 13.49
N GLY A 54 11.22 -33.78 12.57
CA GLY A 54 10.77 -33.55 11.19
C GLY A 54 11.69 -32.62 10.36
N ALA A 55 12.91 -32.36 10.85
CA ALA A 55 13.88 -31.44 10.24
C ALA A 55 14.90 -32.15 9.33
N LEU A 56 14.69 -33.42 9.03
CA LEU A 56 15.55 -34.18 8.12
C LEU A 56 15.19 -33.81 6.67
N VAL A 57 16.02 -32.97 6.07
CA VAL A 57 15.91 -32.62 4.65
C VAL A 57 16.80 -33.52 3.81
N GLU A 58 16.21 -34.13 2.78
CA GLU A 58 16.99 -34.98 1.87
C GLU A 58 18.04 -34.19 1.11
N PRO A 59 19.25 -34.73 0.93
CA PRO A 59 20.25 -34.11 0.07
C PRO A 59 19.71 -33.92 -1.35
N SER A 60 19.63 -32.68 -1.79
CA SER A 60 19.10 -32.34 -3.10
C SER A 60 20.17 -31.61 -3.94
N LYS A 61 20.12 -31.83 -5.26
CA LYS A 61 20.92 -31.10 -6.23
C LYS A 61 20.20 -29.80 -6.69
N LEU A 62 18.99 -29.56 -6.18
CA LEU A 62 18.15 -28.42 -6.54
C LEU A 62 18.91 -27.11 -6.30
N THR A 63 19.03 -26.29 -7.34
CA THR A 63 19.65 -24.97 -7.26
C THR A 63 18.66 -23.92 -6.75
N VAL A 64 19.17 -22.78 -6.31
CA VAL A 64 18.33 -21.62 -5.92
C VAL A 64 17.47 -21.17 -7.10
N GLU A 65 18.04 -21.11 -8.31
CA GLU A 65 17.32 -20.74 -9.54
C GLU A 65 16.17 -21.72 -9.83
N ALA A 66 16.46 -23.02 -9.91
CA ALA A 66 15.44 -24.04 -10.19
C ALA A 66 14.32 -24.02 -9.14
N PHE A 67 14.67 -23.86 -7.85
CA PHE A 67 13.67 -23.70 -6.81
C PHE A 67 12.80 -22.48 -7.03
N LEU A 68 13.41 -21.31 -7.27
CA LEU A 68 12.67 -20.04 -7.38
C LEU A 68 11.78 -19.98 -8.63
N LEU A 69 12.27 -20.47 -9.77
CA LEU A 69 11.55 -20.34 -11.05
C LEU A 69 10.60 -21.49 -11.34
N GLU A 70 10.97 -22.73 -10.97
CA GLU A 70 10.21 -23.92 -11.35
C GLU A 70 9.27 -24.42 -10.23
N GLN A 71 9.61 -24.13 -8.96
CA GLN A 71 8.82 -24.61 -7.83
C GLN A 71 8.05 -23.49 -7.15
N TRP A 72 8.78 -22.46 -6.69
CA TRP A 72 8.19 -21.44 -5.83
C TRP A 72 7.34 -20.42 -6.55
N LEU A 73 7.86 -19.79 -7.61
CA LEU A 73 7.13 -18.72 -8.31
C LEU A 73 5.80 -19.22 -8.90
N PRO A 74 5.74 -20.38 -9.61
CA PRO A 74 4.47 -20.92 -10.09
C PRO A 74 3.46 -21.22 -8.98
N ALA A 75 3.92 -21.70 -7.83
CA ALA A 75 3.06 -22.02 -6.69
C ALA A 75 2.43 -20.80 -6.03
N VAL A 76 3.07 -19.61 -6.12
CA VAL A 76 2.60 -18.41 -5.44
C VAL A 76 2.00 -17.37 -6.41
N GLU A 77 2.36 -17.38 -7.69
CA GLU A 77 2.00 -16.31 -8.63
C GLU A 77 0.50 -16.15 -8.86
N GLY A 78 -0.28 -17.20 -8.78
CA GLY A 78 -1.75 -17.15 -8.92
C GLY A 78 -2.44 -16.32 -7.83
N ARG A 79 -1.78 -16.10 -6.69
CA ARG A 79 -2.27 -15.29 -5.57
C ARG A 79 -1.72 -13.87 -5.54
N LEU A 80 -0.80 -13.55 -6.46
CA LEU A 80 -0.14 -12.26 -6.52
C LEU A 80 -0.90 -11.30 -7.44
N ARG A 81 -0.93 -10.01 -7.05
CA ARG A 81 -1.38 -8.96 -7.97
C ARG A 81 -0.41 -8.85 -9.15
N PRO A 82 -0.88 -8.45 -10.34
CA PRO A 82 -0.02 -8.32 -11.53
C PRO A 82 1.26 -7.52 -11.30
N SER A 83 1.17 -6.38 -10.61
CA SER A 83 2.33 -5.55 -10.27
C SER A 83 3.33 -6.24 -9.33
N THR A 84 2.84 -6.99 -8.34
CA THR A 84 3.69 -7.77 -7.42
C THR A 84 4.39 -8.89 -8.17
N ARG A 85 3.66 -9.60 -9.05
CA ARG A 85 4.22 -10.66 -9.89
C ARG A 85 5.33 -10.14 -10.80
N ALA A 86 5.09 -9.01 -11.48
CA ALA A 86 6.09 -8.37 -12.33
C ALA A 86 7.33 -7.96 -11.52
N ASN A 87 7.14 -7.35 -10.36
CA ASN A 87 8.23 -6.96 -9.46
C ASN A 87 9.03 -8.18 -8.98
N TYR A 88 8.37 -9.28 -8.62
CA TYR A 88 9.04 -10.51 -8.21
C TYR A 88 9.89 -11.07 -9.35
N ARG A 89 9.34 -11.19 -10.56
CA ARG A 89 10.08 -11.67 -11.73
C ARG A 89 11.30 -10.80 -12.02
N THR A 90 11.15 -9.47 -11.99
CA THR A 90 12.27 -8.54 -12.19
C THR A 90 13.35 -8.74 -11.14
N ASN A 91 13.00 -8.75 -9.84
CA ASN A 91 13.99 -8.92 -8.78
C ASN A 91 14.69 -10.29 -8.81
N LEU A 92 13.96 -11.35 -9.17
CA LEU A 92 14.55 -12.66 -9.36
C LEU A 92 15.54 -12.66 -10.51
N GLN A 93 15.14 -12.21 -11.70
CA GLN A 93 15.94 -12.27 -12.92
C GLN A 93 17.12 -11.31 -12.93
N VAL A 94 16.95 -10.10 -12.39
CA VAL A 94 17.99 -9.05 -12.45
C VAL A 94 18.98 -9.14 -11.30
N HIS A 95 18.54 -9.58 -10.11
CA HIS A 95 19.36 -9.49 -8.91
C HIS A 95 19.66 -10.85 -8.27
N ILE A 96 18.64 -11.66 -7.98
CA ILE A 96 18.83 -12.85 -7.14
C ILE A 96 19.48 -13.99 -7.94
N ILE A 97 18.96 -14.30 -9.12
CA ILE A 97 19.43 -15.42 -9.93
C ILE A 97 20.89 -15.24 -10.39
N PRO A 98 21.31 -14.07 -10.91
CA PRO A 98 22.70 -13.87 -11.32
C PRO A 98 23.70 -14.07 -10.18
N ALA A 99 23.33 -13.71 -8.96
CA ALA A 99 24.24 -13.79 -7.81
C ALA A 99 24.18 -15.12 -7.03
N LEU A 100 23.01 -15.73 -6.91
CA LEU A 100 22.76 -16.87 -6.05
C LEU A 100 22.24 -18.11 -6.79
N GLY A 101 21.76 -17.95 -8.02
CA GLY A 101 21.00 -18.97 -8.77
C GLY A 101 21.73 -20.30 -8.94
N ALA A 102 23.03 -20.29 -9.25
CA ALA A 102 23.83 -21.48 -9.47
C ALA A 102 24.14 -22.27 -8.17
N LEU A 103 23.93 -21.68 -7.01
CA LEU A 103 24.18 -22.35 -5.73
C LEU A 103 23.11 -23.42 -5.48
N LYS A 104 23.53 -24.54 -4.89
CA LYS A 104 22.55 -25.51 -4.36
C LYS A 104 21.77 -24.86 -3.23
N LEU A 105 20.44 -24.97 -3.24
CA LEU A 105 19.55 -24.36 -2.25
C LEU A 105 19.94 -24.72 -0.82
N GLN A 106 20.30 -25.98 -0.57
CA GLN A 106 20.75 -26.48 0.74
C GLN A 106 22.15 -25.98 1.15
N ARG A 107 22.92 -25.40 0.23
CA ARG A 107 24.25 -24.82 0.51
C ARG A 107 24.23 -23.30 0.63
N LEU A 108 23.07 -22.68 0.47
CA LEU A 108 22.92 -21.25 0.70
C LEU A 108 23.11 -20.96 2.19
N THR A 109 24.04 -20.07 2.51
CA THR A 109 24.42 -19.72 3.89
C THR A 109 24.11 -18.25 4.18
N ALA A 110 23.90 -17.93 5.45
CA ALA A 110 23.69 -16.55 5.89
C ALA A 110 24.82 -15.58 5.47
N PRO A 111 26.13 -15.92 5.61
CA PRO A 111 27.20 -15.06 5.12
C PRO A 111 27.13 -14.79 3.61
N ARG A 112 26.73 -15.78 2.77
CA ARG A 112 26.58 -15.54 1.33
C ARG A 112 25.43 -14.58 1.02
N ILE A 113 24.32 -14.69 1.77
CA ILE A 113 23.20 -13.75 1.64
C ILE A 113 23.62 -12.33 2.06
N ALA A 114 24.38 -12.21 3.16
CA ALA A 114 24.91 -10.92 3.62
C ALA A 114 25.88 -10.29 2.59
N SER A 115 26.80 -11.07 2.01
CA SER A 115 27.67 -10.60 0.92
C SER A 115 26.85 -10.13 -0.29
N PHE A 116 25.81 -10.86 -0.67
CA PHE A 116 24.92 -10.49 -1.77
C PHE A 116 24.27 -9.11 -1.52
N TYR A 117 23.81 -8.81 -0.30
CA TYR A 117 23.26 -7.49 0.00
C TYR A 117 24.32 -6.39 -0.07
N SER A 118 25.55 -6.67 0.35
CA SER A 118 26.68 -5.72 0.22
C SER A 118 27.02 -5.46 -1.25
N GLU A 119 27.05 -6.49 -2.08
CA GLU A 119 27.23 -6.39 -3.53
C GLU A 119 26.13 -5.50 -4.16
N LEU A 120 24.85 -5.71 -3.80
CA LEU A 120 23.73 -4.89 -4.29
C LEU A 120 23.84 -3.42 -3.88
N LEU A 121 24.34 -3.14 -2.67
CA LEU A 121 24.55 -1.76 -2.20
C LEU A 121 25.72 -1.08 -2.88
N ALA A 122 26.73 -1.83 -3.33
CA ALA A 122 27.91 -1.29 -3.99
C ALA A 122 27.68 -1.01 -5.48
N ASP A 123 27.14 -1.98 -6.23
CA ASP A 123 27.07 -1.97 -7.70
C ASP A 123 25.81 -2.59 -8.30
N GLY A 124 24.76 -2.80 -7.49
CA GLY A 124 23.55 -3.52 -7.88
C GLY A 124 22.70 -2.90 -9.01
N ARG A 125 23.08 -1.74 -9.55
CA ARG A 125 22.43 -1.06 -10.68
C ARG A 125 23.16 -1.36 -11.99
N ARG A 126 22.39 -1.31 -13.12
CA ARG A 126 22.96 -1.47 -14.45
C ARG A 126 24.00 -0.43 -14.84
N ASP A 127 23.99 0.73 -14.19
CA ASP A 127 24.96 1.82 -14.41
C ASP A 127 26.20 1.72 -13.47
N GLY A 128 26.40 0.57 -12.80
CA GLY A 128 27.50 0.33 -11.89
C GLY A 128 27.41 1.08 -10.56
N LYS A 129 26.24 1.63 -10.23
CA LYS A 129 25.99 2.26 -8.92
C LYS A 129 25.25 1.29 -8.01
N GLY A 130 25.35 1.53 -6.70
CA GLY A 130 24.62 0.76 -5.72
C GLY A 130 23.11 0.98 -5.75
N LEU A 131 22.37 -0.03 -5.33
CA LEU A 131 20.94 0.08 -5.06
C LEU A 131 20.69 0.85 -3.76
N ALA A 132 19.56 1.56 -3.72
CA ALA A 132 19.12 2.17 -2.47
C ALA A 132 18.82 1.09 -1.41
N PRO A 133 19.11 1.31 -0.12
CA PRO A 133 18.88 0.36 0.97
C PRO A 133 17.44 -0.17 1.01
N LYS A 134 16.45 0.68 0.70
CA LYS A 134 15.04 0.26 0.59
C LYS A 134 14.81 -0.76 -0.51
N THR A 135 15.49 -0.66 -1.65
CA THR A 135 15.40 -1.62 -2.75
C THR A 135 15.97 -2.96 -2.33
N VAL A 136 17.15 -2.95 -1.69
CA VAL A 136 17.78 -4.18 -1.17
C VAL A 136 16.90 -4.83 -0.10
N ARG A 137 16.24 -4.04 0.77
CA ARG A 137 15.25 -4.55 1.72
C ARG A 137 14.05 -5.23 1.06
N ASN A 138 13.56 -4.70 -0.07
CA ASN A 138 12.49 -5.33 -0.84
C ASN A 138 12.96 -6.66 -1.46
N ILE A 139 14.22 -6.73 -1.93
CA ILE A 139 14.83 -7.97 -2.44
C ILE A 139 15.00 -8.99 -1.31
N HIS A 140 15.45 -8.53 -0.11
CA HIS A 140 15.50 -9.38 1.08
C HIS A 140 14.11 -9.96 1.41
N ALA A 141 13.06 -9.12 1.45
CA ALA A 141 11.71 -9.58 1.78
C ALA A 141 11.19 -10.64 0.79
N LEU A 142 11.54 -10.51 -0.49
CA LEU A 142 11.23 -11.52 -1.51
C LEU A 142 11.99 -12.82 -1.25
N LEU A 143 13.32 -12.76 -1.08
CA LEU A 143 14.17 -13.92 -0.83
C LEU A 143 13.78 -14.62 0.48
N HIS A 144 13.58 -13.86 1.54
CA HIS A 144 13.12 -14.34 2.84
C HIS A 144 11.79 -15.11 2.73
N ARG A 145 10.81 -14.56 2.01
CA ARG A 145 9.53 -15.23 1.77
C ARG A 145 9.72 -16.56 1.03
N ALA A 146 10.54 -16.57 -0.03
CA ALA A 146 10.79 -17.77 -0.81
C ALA A 146 11.50 -18.84 0.01
N LEU A 147 12.51 -18.47 0.80
CA LEU A 147 13.23 -19.41 1.67
C LEU A 147 12.38 -19.89 2.87
N LYS A 148 11.47 -19.05 3.37
CA LYS A 148 10.48 -19.48 4.38
C LYS A 148 9.54 -20.55 3.81
N ASP A 149 9.09 -20.38 2.57
CA ASP A 149 8.29 -21.38 1.87
C ASP A 149 9.12 -22.64 1.57
N ALA A 150 10.42 -22.50 1.20
CA ALA A 150 11.34 -23.64 1.04
C ALA A 150 11.48 -24.46 2.33
N ALA A 151 11.60 -23.80 3.47
CA ALA A 151 11.64 -24.48 4.77
C ALA A 151 10.31 -25.17 5.09
N ARG A 152 9.18 -24.50 4.88
CA ARG A 152 7.85 -25.07 5.10
C ARG A 152 7.54 -26.26 4.19
N TRP A 153 8.07 -26.24 2.97
CA TRP A 153 7.90 -27.34 2.00
C TRP A 153 8.95 -28.45 2.13
N GLY A 154 9.87 -28.35 3.09
CA GLY A 154 10.87 -29.38 3.39
C GLY A 154 12.08 -29.39 2.45
N TYR A 155 12.32 -28.35 1.65
CA TYR A 155 13.52 -28.26 0.79
C TYR A 155 14.78 -27.88 1.56
N VAL A 156 14.64 -27.13 2.66
CA VAL A 156 15.72 -26.72 3.57
C VAL A 156 15.27 -26.85 5.03
N PRO A 157 16.20 -27.06 5.98
CA PRO A 157 15.81 -27.26 7.39
C PRO A 157 15.30 -26.00 8.07
N HIS A 158 15.74 -24.81 7.63
CA HIS A 158 15.28 -23.51 8.12
C HIS A 158 15.59 -22.41 7.08
N ASN A 159 14.97 -21.26 7.27
CA ASN A 159 15.17 -20.11 6.41
C ASN A 159 16.48 -19.38 6.76
N ARG A 160 17.49 -19.45 5.89
CA ARG A 160 18.78 -18.79 6.12
C ARG A 160 18.72 -17.26 6.07
N ALA A 161 17.66 -16.69 5.52
CA ALA A 161 17.49 -15.24 5.54
C ALA A 161 16.99 -14.70 6.89
N ASP A 162 16.53 -15.58 7.81
CA ASP A 162 16.22 -15.20 9.20
C ASP A 162 17.50 -14.82 9.98
N ASP A 163 18.66 -15.38 9.56
CA ASP A 163 19.97 -15.16 10.18
C ASP A 163 20.70 -13.93 9.63
N VAL A 164 20.04 -13.08 8.82
CA VAL A 164 20.66 -11.92 8.14
C VAL A 164 19.76 -10.69 8.26
N ASP A 165 20.27 -9.64 8.85
CA ASP A 165 19.59 -8.37 8.91
C ASP A 165 19.58 -7.68 7.54
N PRO A 166 18.41 -7.21 7.08
CA PRO A 166 18.34 -6.41 5.87
C PRO A 166 18.98 -5.03 6.10
N PRO A 167 19.55 -4.40 5.05
CA PRO A 167 20.20 -3.10 5.20
C PRO A 167 19.25 -2.06 5.79
N HIS A 168 19.71 -1.35 6.80
CA HIS A 168 19.04 -0.18 7.34
C HIS A 168 19.41 1.05 6.50
N GLY A 169 18.43 1.89 6.23
CA GLY A 169 18.63 3.15 5.52
C GLY A 169 17.57 4.14 5.93
N THR A 170 17.98 5.37 6.18
CA THR A 170 17.06 6.49 6.36
C THR A 170 16.41 6.80 5.02
N SER A 171 15.08 6.89 4.97
CA SER A 171 14.43 7.48 3.82
C SER A 171 14.68 8.98 3.87
N PRO A 172 15.14 9.61 2.78
CA PRO A 172 15.25 11.06 2.75
C PRO A 172 13.86 11.67 3.05
N GLU A 173 13.89 12.81 3.73
CA GLU A 173 12.67 13.59 3.96
C GLU A 173 11.97 13.88 2.64
N ARG A 174 10.66 13.72 2.62
CA ARG A 174 9.90 13.88 1.39
C ARG A 174 9.60 15.36 1.18
N GLN A 175 9.99 15.88 0.04
CA GLN A 175 9.55 17.20 -0.38
C GLN A 175 8.04 17.19 -0.66
N VAL A 176 7.35 18.17 -0.10
CA VAL A 176 5.92 18.42 -0.32
C VAL A 176 5.74 19.87 -0.73
N TRP A 177 4.70 20.17 -1.46
CA TRP A 177 4.34 21.55 -1.78
C TRP A 177 3.47 22.15 -0.68
N SER A 178 3.68 23.41 -0.39
CA SER A 178 2.81 24.20 0.46
C SER A 178 1.44 24.44 -0.21
N PRO A 179 0.39 24.88 0.53
CA PRO A 179 -0.88 25.30 -0.05
C PRO A 179 -0.74 26.36 -1.14
N GLU A 180 0.20 27.32 -0.97
CA GLU A 180 0.47 28.38 -1.95
C GLU A 180 1.08 27.80 -3.23
N GLN A 181 2.01 26.88 -3.11
CA GLN A 181 2.63 26.18 -4.24
C GLN A 181 1.62 25.30 -4.99
N LEU A 182 0.73 24.59 -4.26
CA LEU A 182 -0.39 23.86 -4.88
C LEU A 182 -1.31 24.80 -5.64
N ARG A 183 -1.63 25.97 -5.06
CA ARG A 183 -2.45 26.99 -5.72
C ARG A 183 -1.78 27.51 -6.98
N ALA A 184 -0.48 27.84 -6.93
CA ALA A 184 0.28 28.28 -8.09
C ALA A 184 0.27 27.24 -9.21
N PHE A 185 0.43 25.98 -8.88
CA PHE A 185 0.31 24.87 -9.84
C PHE A 185 -1.09 24.82 -10.46
N LEU A 186 -2.16 24.84 -9.65
CA LEU A 186 -3.54 24.80 -10.13
C LEU A 186 -3.89 26.00 -11.01
N THR A 187 -3.38 27.18 -10.68
CA THR A 187 -3.53 28.38 -11.52
C THR A 187 -2.86 28.18 -12.88
N HIS A 188 -1.64 27.65 -12.92
CA HIS A 188 -0.91 27.38 -14.16
C HIS A 188 -1.63 26.39 -15.09
N VAL A 189 -2.30 25.39 -14.53
CA VAL A 189 -3.00 24.35 -15.30
C VAL A 189 -4.49 24.61 -15.46
N ARG A 190 -4.97 25.82 -15.16
CA ARG A 190 -6.41 26.15 -15.17
C ARG A 190 -7.07 25.89 -16.53
N ASP A 191 -6.36 26.21 -17.60
CA ASP A 191 -6.85 26.07 -18.98
C ASP A 191 -6.52 24.70 -19.60
N ASP A 192 -5.86 23.82 -18.84
CA ASP A 192 -5.55 22.47 -19.31
C ASP A 192 -6.84 21.65 -19.48
N ARG A 193 -6.93 20.89 -20.59
CA ARG A 193 -8.06 19.98 -20.85
C ARG A 193 -8.36 19.07 -19.67
N LEU A 194 -7.32 18.62 -18.97
CA LEU A 194 -7.38 17.69 -17.85
C LEU A 194 -7.29 18.40 -16.50
N TYR A 195 -7.62 19.67 -16.41
CA TYR A 195 -7.63 20.44 -15.15
C TYR A 195 -8.32 19.70 -14.01
N ALA A 196 -9.41 18.99 -14.31
CA ALA A 196 -10.15 18.19 -13.33
C ALA A 196 -9.30 17.10 -12.65
N ILE A 197 -8.26 16.56 -13.32
CA ILE A 197 -7.30 15.63 -12.68
C ILE A 197 -6.49 16.35 -11.61
N TRP A 198 -6.01 17.56 -11.95
CA TRP A 198 -5.08 18.29 -11.10
C TRP A 198 -5.75 18.82 -9.84
N ILE A 199 -6.94 19.40 -9.98
CA ILE A 199 -7.71 19.84 -8.81
C ILE A 199 -8.13 18.65 -7.96
N LEU A 200 -8.56 17.53 -8.55
CA LEU A 200 -9.00 16.35 -7.83
C LEU A 200 -7.86 15.72 -7.01
N VAL A 201 -6.64 15.59 -7.56
CA VAL A 201 -5.51 15.07 -6.80
C VAL A 201 -5.08 16.00 -5.68
N ALA A 202 -5.13 17.33 -5.91
CA ALA A 202 -4.75 18.33 -4.92
C ALA A 202 -5.73 18.42 -3.74
N THR A 203 -7.05 18.27 -3.97
CA THR A 203 -8.10 18.43 -2.95
C THR A 203 -8.51 17.13 -2.26
N THR A 204 -8.19 15.97 -2.85
CA THR A 204 -8.59 14.65 -2.31
C THR A 204 -7.42 13.74 -1.96
N GLY A 205 -6.24 13.99 -2.50
CA GLY A 205 -5.09 13.11 -2.35
C GLY A 205 -5.27 11.74 -3.00
N MET A 206 -6.10 11.59 -4.03
CA MET A 206 -6.31 10.31 -4.74
C MET A 206 -5.01 9.75 -5.32
N ARG A 207 -4.94 8.43 -5.40
CA ARG A 207 -3.81 7.74 -6.03
C ARG A 207 -3.91 7.82 -7.55
N ARG A 208 -2.77 7.86 -8.25
CA ARG A 208 -2.72 7.85 -9.73
C ARG A 208 -3.61 6.75 -10.34
N ALA A 209 -3.55 5.55 -9.80
CA ALA A 209 -4.35 4.42 -10.31
C ALA A 209 -5.87 4.64 -10.13
N GLU A 210 -6.26 5.30 -9.04
CA GLU A 210 -7.66 5.67 -8.77
C GLU A 210 -8.14 6.75 -9.75
N LEU A 211 -7.29 7.76 -10.02
CA LEU A 211 -7.57 8.77 -11.05
C LEU A 211 -7.72 8.16 -12.44
N ALA A 212 -6.76 7.30 -12.83
CA ALA A 212 -6.78 6.66 -14.15
C ALA A 212 -7.96 5.70 -14.37
N GLY A 213 -8.54 5.18 -13.30
CA GLY A 213 -9.67 4.25 -13.34
C GLY A 213 -11.00 4.87 -12.94
N LEU A 214 -11.04 6.19 -12.66
CA LEU A 214 -12.25 6.86 -12.21
C LEU A 214 -13.34 6.85 -13.28
N ARG A 215 -14.56 6.52 -12.86
CA ARG A 215 -15.75 6.46 -13.71
C ARG A 215 -16.76 7.52 -13.32
N TRP A 216 -17.59 7.97 -14.26
CA TRP A 216 -18.68 8.88 -13.95
C TRP A 216 -19.68 8.27 -12.96
N SER A 217 -19.91 6.97 -13.02
CA SER A 217 -20.71 6.22 -12.04
C SER A 217 -20.12 6.16 -10.63
N ASP A 218 -18.85 6.54 -10.45
CA ASP A 218 -18.20 6.67 -9.14
C ASP A 218 -18.49 8.02 -8.46
N ILE A 219 -19.12 8.99 -9.19
CA ILE A 219 -19.34 10.36 -8.74
C ILE A 219 -20.83 10.61 -8.55
N ASP A 220 -21.23 10.89 -7.32
CA ASP A 220 -22.58 11.37 -6.97
C ASP A 220 -22.55 12.90 -6.88
N PHE A 221 -22.95 13.57 -7.96
CA PHE A 221 -22.99 15.01 -8.02
C PHE A 221 -24.01 15.62 -7.05
N ALA A 222 -25.14 14.94 -6.83
CA ALA A 222 -26.19 15.45 -5.94
C ALA A 222 -25.76 15.43 -4.47
N ARG A 223 -25.00 14.41 -4.07
CA ARG A 223 -24.47 14.30 -2.70
C ARG A 223 -23.06 14.83 -2.55
N ALA A 224 -22.47 15.37 -3.61
CA ALA A 224 -21.08 15.84 -3.62
C ALA A 224 -20.08 14.77 -3.12
N ARG A 225 -20.18 13.53 -3.62
CA ARG A 225 -19.35 12.42 -3.16
C ARG A 225 -18.74 11.63 -4.32
N LEU A 226 -17.55 11.09 -4.06
CA LEU A 226 -16.79 10.27 -5.00
C LEU A 226 -16.34 8.98 -4.31
N THR A 227 -16.52 7.82 -4.95
CA THR A 227 -16.13 6.51 -4.43
C THR A 227 -15.37 5.74 -5.51
N PRO A 228 -14.02 5.79 -5.54
CA PRO A 228 -13.24 5.09 -6.57
C PRO A 228 -13.34 3.56 -6.38
N ARG A 229 -13.72 2.83 -7.44
CA ARG A 229 -13.99 1.40 -7.38
C ARG A 229 -12.93 0.56 -8.09
N LEU A 230 -12.53 0.94 -9.28
CA LEU A 230 -11.70 0.15 -10.18
C LEU A 230 -10.41 0.89 -10.59
N PRO A 231 -9.39 0.93 -9.71
CA PRO A 231 -8.10 1.50 -10.07
C PRO A 231 -7.48 0.83 -11.30
N ARG A 232 -6.86 1.61 -12.17
CA ARG A 232 -6.11 1.14 -13.36
C ARG A 232 -4.62 1.28 -13.12
N VAL A 233 -3.90 0.17 -13.22
CA VAL A 233 -2.45 0.09 -12.95
C VAL A 233 -1.73 -0.36 -14.21
N ALA A 234 -0.68 0.35 -14.60
CA ALA A 234 0.21 -0.09 -15.68
C ALA A 234 1.26 -1.06 -15.13
N VAL A 235 1.40 -2.21 -15.79
CA VAL A 235 2.42 -3.22 -15.51
C VAL A 235 3.02 -3.69 -16.83
N ASN A 236 4.30 -3.49 -17.05
CA ASN A 236 4.96 -3.84 -18.32
C ASN A 236 4.20 -3.29 -19.53
N TYR A 237 3.84 -2.00 -19.51
CA TYR A 237 3.05 -1.28 -20.52
C TYR A 237 1.62 -1.78 -20.72
N GLN A 238 1.19 -2.83 -20.02
CA GLN A 238 -0.20 -3.28 -20.04
C GLN A 238 -0.97 -2.69 -18.88
N VAL A 239 -2.19 -2.21 -19.16
CA VAL A 239 -3.06 -1.64 -18.14
C VAL A 239 -3.99 -2.73 -17.60
N HIS A 240 -3.95 -2.92 -16.29
CA HIS A 240 -4.79 -3.86 -15.57
C HIS A 240 -5.78 -3.08 -14.69
N GLU A 241 -7.04 -3.44 -14.74
CA GLU A 241 -8.01 -3.02 -13.76
C GLU A 241 -7.87 -3.90 -12.52
N SER A 242 -7.85 -3.26 -11.36
CA SER A 242 -7.66 -3.94 -10.08
C SER A 242 -8.88 -3.66 -9.21
N ASP A 243 -9.59 -4.70 -8.80
CA ASP A 243 -10.65 -4.54 -7.82
C ASP A 243 -10.07 -4.05 -6.47
N THR A 244 -10.74 -3.05 -5.87
CA THR A 244 -10.40 -2.56 -4.52
C THR A 244 -10.93 -3.56 -3.48
N LYS A 245 -10.27 -4.72 -3.35
CA LYS A 245 -10.68 -5.79 -2.42
C LYS A 245 -10.50 -5.47 -0.93
N THR A 246 -9.87 -4.36 -0.57
CA THR A 246 -9.71 -3.99 0.83
C THR A 246 -10.79 -2.99 1.24
N PRO A 247 -11.41 -3.12 2.42
CA PRO A 247 -12.38 -2.16 2.94
C PRO A 247 -11.86 -0.71 2.92
N SER A 248 -10.57 -0.51 3.20
CA SER A 248 -9.91 0.80 3.14
C SER A 248 -9.76 1.38 1.72
N GLY A 249 -9.91 0.56 0.67
CA GLY A 249 -9.94 1.02 -0.71
C GLY A 249 -11.31 1.55 -1.16
N ARG A 250 -12.39 1.14 -0.51
CA ARG A 250 -13.78 1.55 -0.82
C ARG A 250 -14.20 2.73 0.06
N ARG A 251 -13.43 3.79 0.04
CA ARG A 251 -13.76 5.01 0.78
C ARG A 251 -14.64 5.93 -0.06
N SER A 252 -15.57 6.62 0.57
CA SER A 252 -16.34 7.69 -0.06
C SER A 252 -15.78 9.04 0.37
N LEU A 253 -15.37 9.85 -0.61
CA LEU A 253 -14.77 11.15 -0.43
C LEU A 253 -15.81 12.25 -0.64
N ALA A 254 -15.98 13.16 0.32
CA ALA A 254 -16.72 14.39 0.08
C ALA A 254 -15.89 15.29 -0.83
N LEU A 255 -16.54 15.89 -1.81
CA LEU A 255 -15.97 16.86 -2.76
C LEU A 255 -16.39 18.27 -2.39
N ASP A 256 -15.48 19.21 -2.54
CA ASP A 256 -15.74 20.63 -2.43
C ASP A 256 -16.41 21.18 -3.70
N PRO A 257 -17.09 22.35 -3.61
CA PRO A 257 -17.81 22.92 -4.75
C PRO A 257 -16.93 23.16 -5.98
N ALA A 258 -15.69 23.66 -5.80
CA ALA A 258 -14.79 23.95 -6.92
C ALA A 258 -14.33 22.69 -7.65
N THR A 259 -14.09 21.60 -6.91
CA THR A 259 -13.77 20.28 -7.49
C THR A 259 -14.96 19.72 -8.26
N LEU A 260 -16.19 19.86 -7.74
CA LEU A 260 -17.41 19.44 -8.44
C LEU A 260 -17.65 20.24 -9.72
N GLU A 261 -17.46 21.54 -9.69
CA GLU A 261 -17.58 22.42 -10.85
C GLU A 261 -16.58 21.99 -11.94
N ALA A 262 -15.30 21.80 -11.58
CA ALA A 262 -14.29 21.35 -12.53
C ALA A 262 -14.61 19.98 -13.16
N LEU A 263 -15.17 19.05 -12.37
CA LEU A 263 -15.65 17.76 -12.89
C LEU A 263 -16.86 17.91 -13.82
N GLY A 264 -17.79 18.77 -13.47
CA GLY A 264 -18.96 19.10 -14.31
C GLY A 264 -18.56 19.72 -15.65
N GLU A 265 -17.63 20.68 -15.63
CA GLU A 265 -17.08 21.28 -16.85
C GLU A 265 -16.32 20.26 -17.71
N HIS A 266 -15.52 19.40 -17.07
CA HIS A 266 -14.83 18.32 -17.78
C HIS A 266 -15.82 17.33 -18.43
N ARG A 267 -16.91 16.99 -17.76
CA ARG A 267 -17.96 16.11 -18.30
C ARG A 267 -18.62 16.73 -19.53
N ARG A 268 -18.94 18.03 -19.47
CA ARG A 268 -19.53 18.76 -20.61
C ARG A 268 -18.57 18.78 -21.80
N ARG A 269 -17.30 19.15 -21.58
CA ARG A 269 -16.25 19.14 -22.62
C ARG A 269 -16.08 17.77 -23.25
N GLN A 270 -16.03 16.71 -22.45
CA GLN A 270 -15.91 15.34 -22.95
C GLN A 270 -17.13 14.94 -23.80
N ALA A 271 -18.33 15.35 -23.44
CA ALA A 271 -19.53 15.11 -24.22
C ALA A 271 -19.49 15.86 -25.57
N GLU A 272 -19.05 17.12 -25.59
CA GLU A 272 -18.86 17.92 -26.80
C GLU A 272 -17.82 17.28 -27.73
N GLU A 273 -16.66 16.85 -27.21
CA GLU A 273 -15.62 16.15 -27.97
C GLU A 273 -16.14 14.87 -28.63
N ARG A 274 -16.92 14.08 -27.89
CA ARG A 274 -17.50 12.82 -28.39
C ARG A 274 -18.56 13.04 -29.45
N ALA A 275 -19.36 14.09 -29.31
CA ALA A 275 -20.38 14.45 -30.29
C ALA A 275 -19.77 14.82 -31.65
N VAL A 276 -18.63 15.53 -31.66
CA VAL A 276 -17.93 15.90 -32.89
C VAL A 276 -17.44 14.71 -33.70
N ILE A 277 -17.05 13.62 -33.05
CA ILE A 277 -16.52 12.41 -33.73
C ILE A 277 -17.55 11.27 -33.83
N GLU A 278 -18.83 11.57 -33.53
CA GLU A 278 -19.93 10.60 -33.56
C GLU A 278 -19.62 9.31 -32.76
N LEU A 279 -18.82 9.43 -31.71
CA LEU A 279 -18.42 8.27 -30.91
C LEU A 279 -19.53 7.89 -29.94
N ALA A 280 -20.00 6.64 -30.03
CA ALA A 280 -20.85 6.08 -29.01
C ALA A 280 -20.14 6.07 -27.66
N ASP A 281 -20.86 6.38 -26.58
CA ASP A 281 -20.31 6.33 -25.21
C ASP A 281 -20.02 4.91 -24.78
N THR A 282 -18.86 4.39 -25.17
CA THR A 282 -18.46 2.98 -24.97
C THR A 282 -17.79 2.71 -23.64
N ASN A 283 -17.37 3.76 -22.92
CA ASN A 283 -16.75 3.59 -21.59
C ASN A 283 -17.16 4.74 -20.67
N ASP A 284 -17.33 4.42 -19.40
CA ASP A 284 -17.75 5.33 -18.34
C ASP A 284 -16.57 6.07 -17.68
N LEU A 285 -15.36 6.05 -18.29
CA LEU A 285 -14.17 6.68 -17.71
C LEU A 285 -14.25 8.20 -17.76
N VAL A 286 -13.90 8.82 -16.63
CA VAL A 286 -13.83 10.29 -16.51
C VAL A 286 -12.70 10.85 -17.38
N PHE A 287 -11.52 10.22 -17.33
CA PHE A 287 -10.33 10.73 -18.01
C PHE A 287 -9.96 9.86 -19.19
N THR A 288 -10.17 10.41 -20.39
CA THR A 288 -9.92 9.76 -21.69
C THR A 288 -9.21 10.71 -22.63
N TRP A 289 -8.70 10.17 -23.73
CA TRP A 289 -8.37 10.96 -24.91
C TRP A 289 -9.65 11.60 -25.50
N PRO A 290 -9.55 12.65 -26.34
CA PRO A 290 -10.73 13.22 -26.99
C PRO A 290 -11.53 12.18 -27.80
N ASP A 291 -10.86 11.17 -28.34
CA ASP A 291 -11.45 10.06 -29.08
C ASP A 291 -12.04 8.95 -28.18
N GLY A 292 -12.20 9.19 -26.91
CA GLY A 292 -12.77 8.25 -25.94
C GLY A 292 -11.85 7.13 -25.47
N ARG A 293 -10.66 6.97 -26.08
CA ARG A 293 -9.70 5.94 -25.62
C ARG A 293 -9.24 6.20 -24.18
N PRO A 294 -9.11 5.16 -23.36
CA PRO A 294 -8.62 5.30 -21.99
C PRO A 294 -7.20 5.84 -21.93
N LEU A 295 -6.91 6.77 -21.03
CA LEU A 295 -5.56 7.26 -20.78
C LEU A 295 -4.70 6.15 -20.14
N HIS A 296 -3.44 6.05 -20.60
CA HIS A 296 -2.47 5.22 -19.90
C HIS A 296 -2.07 5.89 -18.58
N PRO A 297 -2.07 5.17 -17.43
CA PRO A 297 -1.80 5.78 -16.12
C PRO A 297 -0.48 6.55 -16.02
N ASP A 298 0.56 6.14 -16.75
CA ASP A 298 1.86 6.79 -16.70
C ASP A 298 1.83 8.19 -17.34
N LEU A 299 0.96 8.43 -18.33
CA LEU A 299 0.79 9.74 -18.95
C LEU A 299 0.41 10.82 -17.94
N ILE A 300 -0.40 10.50 -16.95
CA ILE A 300 -0.78 11.42 -15.86
C ILE A 300 0.49 11.88 -15.11
N THR A 301 1.42 10.97 -14.85
CA THR A 301 2.70 11.31 -14.22
C THR A 301 3.57 12.19 -15.10
N ASP A 302 3.67 11.84 -16.40
CA ASP A 302 4.51 12.57 -17.35
C ASP A 302 3.99 14.00 -17.58
N TRP A 303 2.68 14.16 -17.70
CA TRP A 303 2.04 15.48 -17.83
C TRP A 303 2.21 16.31 -16.57
N PHE A 304 1.98 15.72 -15.39
CA PHE A 304 2.27 16.39 -14.13
C PHE A 304 3.70 16.93 -14.09
N GLN A 305 4.70 16.10 -14.43
CA GLN A 305 6.10 16.51 -14.43
C GLN A 305 6.40 17.65 -15.44
N ARG A 306 5.76 17.61 -16.61
CA ARG A 306 5.90 18.68 -17.61
C ARG A 306 5.31 20.00 -17.13
N HIS A 307 4.12 19.98 -16.53
CA HIS A 307 3.49 21.17 -15.97
C HIS A 307 4.29 21.70 -14.77
N ALA A 308 4.61 20.85 -13.81
CA ALA A 308 5.34 21.24 -12.60
C ALA A 308 6.67 21.97 -12.89
N LYS A 309 7.40 21.52 -13.92
CA LYS A 309 8.66 22.17 -14.36
C LYS A 309 8.46 23.55 -15.00
N ARG A 310 7.26 23.88 -15.46
CA ARG A 310 6.95 25.14 -16.15
C ARG A 310 6.34 26.17 -15.22
N VAL A 311 5.89 25.78 -14.05
CA VAL A 311 5.30 26.71 -13.09
C VAL A 311 6.36 27.65 -12.57
N VAL A 312 6.07 28.94 -12.65
CA VAL A 312 6.82 30.00 -11.97
C VAL A 312 5.85 30.64 -10.99
N TRP A 313 6.25 30.73 -9.73
CA TRP A 313 5.42 31.31 -8.69
C TRP A 313 6.18 32.39 -7.92
N GLU A 314 5.46 33.27 -7.29
CA GLU A 314 6.06 34.35 -6.51
C GLU A 314 6.23 33.91 -5.06
N GLN A 315 7.49 33.74 -4.66
CA GLN A 315 7.84 33.56 -3.28
C GLN A 315 7.99 34.94 -2.65
N ASP A 316 7.32 35.17 -1.51
CA ASP A 316 7.36 36.44 -0.78
C ASP A 316 6.86 37.68 -1.59
N GLY A 317 6.01 37.44 -2.59
CA GLY A 317 5.41 38.52 -3.40
C GLY A 317 6.38 39.28 -4.31
N ARG A 318 7.63 38.87 -4.43
CA ARG A 318 8.67 39.59 -5.22
C ARG A 318 9.55 38.68 -6.08
N THR A 319 9.90 37.50 -5.60
CA THR A 319 10.87 36.64 -6.28
C THR A 319 10.15 35.55 -7.05
N LYS A 320 10.30 35.53 -8.39
CA LYS A 320 9.77 34.46 -9.25
C LYS A 320 10.71 33.26 -9.21
N VAL A 321 10.23 32.15 -8.72
CA VAL A 321 10.99 30.89 -8.62
C VAL A 321 10.17 29.72 -9.19
N GLY A 322 10.86 28.71 -9.68
CA GLY A 322 10.22 27.44 -10.05
C GLY A 322 9.73 26.67 -8.82
N LEU A 323 8.71 25.84 -9.00
CA LEU A 323 8.27 24.94 -7.93
C LEU A 323 9.35 23.90 -7.60
N PRO A 324 9.52 23.55 -6.33
CA PRO A 324 10.40 22.44 -5.95
C PRO A 324 9.99 21.14 -6.67
N PRO A 325 10.95 20.34 -7.17
CA PRO A 325 10.64 19.11 -7.89
C PRO A 325 10.03 18.07 -6.96
N ILE A 326 8.80 17.67 -7.23
CA ILE A 326 8.12 16.57 -6.54
C ILE A 326 7.54 15.59 -7.54
N ARG A 327 7.20 14.39 -7.09
CA ARG A 327 6.49 13.40 -7.91
C ARG A 327 4.98 13.61 -7.78
N LEU A 328 4.20 13.16 -8.76
CA LEU A 328 2.73 13.20 -8.67
C LEU A 328 2.20 12.58 -7.35
N HIS A 329 2.83 11.50 -6.86
CA HIS A 329 2.42 10.90 -5.59
C HIS A 329 2.69 11.80 -4.38
N ASP A 330 3.66 12.72 -4.48
CA ASP A 330 3.99 13.64 -3.39
C ASP A 330 2.96 14.78 -3.27
N VAL A 331 2.12 15.04 -4.30
CA VAL A 331 0.93 15.91 -4.19
C VAL A 331 -0.06 15.36 -3.16
N ARG A 332 -0.23 14.03 -3.09
CA ARG A 332 -1.01 13.39 -2.04
C ARG A 332 -0.39 13.60 -0.65
N HIS A 333 0.94 13.62 -0.56
CA HIS A 333 1.64 13.97 0.67
C HIS A 333 1.42 15.44 1.03
N SER A 334 1.46 16.34 0.04
CA SER A 334 1.16 17.77 0.23
C SER A 334 -0.26 17.97 0.77
N TYR A 335 -1.26 17.27 0.18
CA TYR A 335 -2.64 17.28 0.70
C TYR A 335 -2.72 16.84 2.17
N ALA A 336 -2.06 15.73 2.51
CA ALA A 336 -2.09 15.20 3.88
C ALA A 336 -1.43 16.17 4.87
N THR A 337 -0.27 16.73 4.50
CA THR A 337 0.45 17.75 5.28
C THR A 337 -0.42 18.98 5.51
N ALA A 338 -1.03 19.53 4.45
CA ALA A 338 -1.91 20.69 4.55
C ALA A 338 -3.15 20.41 5.43
N ALA A 339 -3.76 19.22 5.30
CA ALA A 339 -4.91 18.83 6.09
C ALA A 339 -4.58 18.72 7.58
N LEU A 340 -3.44 18.10 7.92
CA LEU A 340 -2.98 18.00 9.32
C LEU A 340 -2.59 19.36 9.90
N ALA A 341 -1.89 20.20 9.11
CA ALA A 341 -1.55 21.57 9.51
C ALA A 341 -2.80 22.44 9.73
N ALA A 342 -3.90 22.17 9.01
CA ALA A 342 -5.20 22.81 9.22
C ALA A 342 -5.98 22.21 10.42
N GLY A 343 -5.37 21.35 11.25
CA GLY A 343 -6.00 20.76 12.43
C GLY A 343 -6.98 19.62 12.16
N ILE A 344 -7.05 19.10 10.92
CA ILE A 344 -7.93 17.96 10.63
C ILE A 344 -7.37 16.71 11.33
N PRO A 345 -8.18 15.98 12.13
CA PRO A 345 -7.72 14.82 12.87
C PRO A 345 -7.07 13.77 11.95
N ALA A 346 -5.93 13.23 12.37
CA ALA A 346 -5.15 12.23 11.60
C ALA A 346 -5.98 11.01 11.19
N LYS A 347 -6.98 10.63 11.98
CA LYS A 347 -7.95 9.56 11.68
C LYS A 347 -8.74 9.88 10.40
N ILE A 348 -9.29 11.09 10.29
CA ILE A 348 -10.07 11.55 9.13
C ILE A 348 -9.16 11.64 7.91
N VAL A 349 -7.96 12.21 8.05
CA VAL A 349 -6.98 12.25 6.95
C VAL A 349 -6.63 10.85 6.47
N SER A 350 -6.37 9.92 7.40
CA SER A 350 -6.08 8.51 7.09
C SER A 350 -7.20 7.83 6.31
N GLU A 351 -8.45 8.03 6.72
CA GLU A 351 -9.64 7.48 6.05
C GLU A 351 -9.82 8.09 4.66
N ARG A 352 -9.72 9.40 4.51
CA ARG A 352 -9.79 10.08 3.20
C ARG A 352 -8.71 9.58 2.24
N LEU A 353 -7.51 9.36 2.75
CA LEU A 353 -6.42 8.81 1.96
C LEU A 353 -6.58 7.30 1.70
N GLY A 354 -7.36 6.57 2.48
CA GLY A 354 -7.49 5.11 2.40
C GLY A 354 -6.19 4.42 2.81
N HIS A 355 -5.61 4.81 3.92
CA HIS A 355 -4.52 4.10 4.57
C HIS A 355 -5.11 2.90 5.33
N ALA A 356 -4.40 1.77 5.32
CA ALA A 356 -4.85 0.57 6.02
C ALA A 356 -4.85 0.73 7.55
N ASN A 357 -4.01 1.65 8.07
CA ASN A 357 -3.87 1.96 9.48
C ASN A 357 -3.55 3.46 9.62
N VAL A 358 -4.10 4.10 10.64
CA VAL A 358 -3.81 5.50 11.00
C VAL A 358 -2.33 5.72 11.31
N GLN A 359 -1.64 4.69 11.82
CA GLN A 359 -0.21 4.72 12.11
C GLN A 359 0.61 5.14 10.87
N ILE A 360 0.20 4.71 9.67
CA ILE A 360 0.87 5.13 8.41
C ILE A 360 0.81 6.64 8.23
N THR A 361 -0.30 7.28 8.62
CA THR A 361 -0.45 8.73 8.56
C THR A 361 0.42 9.40 9.63
N LEU A 362 0.38 8.91 10.85
CA LEU A 362 1.18 9.44 11.96
C LEU A 362 2.68 9.31 11.67
N ASP A 363 3.16 8.12 11.30
CA ASP A 363 4.59 7.87 11.01
C ASP A 363 5.12 8.70 9.84
N THR A 364 4.24 8.99 8.87
CA THR A 364 4.64 9.74 7.67
C THR A 364 4.68 11.25 7.91
N TYR A 365 3.82 11.77 8.80
CA TYR A 365 3.57 13.21 8.94
C TYR A 365 3.76 13.73 10.37
N SER A 366 4.29 12.94 11.31
CA SER A 366 4.55 13.36 12.69
C SER A 366 5.45 14.60 12.80
N HIS A 367 6.37 14.78 11.84
CA HIS A 367 7.27 15.93 11.78
C HIS A 367 6.58 17.25 11.35
N VAL A 368 5.36 17.20 10.82
CA VAL A 368 4.59 18.37 10.35
C VAL A 368 3.75 18.97 11.47
N ILE A 369 3.74 18.35 12.64
CA ILE A 369 2.92 18.72 13.81
C ILE A 369 3.65 19.61 14.88
N PRO A 370 4.80 20.28 14.62
CA PRO A 370 5.34 21.27 15.55
C PRO A 370 4.34 22.44 15.66
N GLY A 371 3.95 22.79 16.87
CA GLY A 371 2.98 23.86 17.15
C GLY A 371 1.56 23.40 17.47
N LEU A 372 1.17 22.17 17.17
CA LEU A 372 -0.09 21.61 17.67
C LEU A 372 -0.03 21.33 19.17
N ASP A 373 1.15 21.08 19.74
CA ASP A 373 1.30 20.87 21.18
C ASP A 373 1.06 22.17 21.96
N GLU A 374 1.65 23.29 21.53
CA GLU A 374 1.43 24.60 22.14
C GLU A 374 -0.04 25.05 21.98
N HIS A 375 -0.61 24.82 20.79
CA HIS A 375 -2.03 25.14 20.54
C HIS A 375 -2.96 24.23 21.36
N ALA A 376 -2.66 22.94 21.46
CA ALA A 376 -3.42 22.01 22.30
C ALA A 376 -3.30 22.37 23.77
N ALA A 377 -2.10 22.68 24.27
CA ALA A 377 -1.88 23.11 25.63
C ALA A 377 -2.67 24.39 25.96
N ALA A 378 -2.59 25.40 25.08
CA ALA A 378 -3.34 26.65 25.24
C ALA A 378 -4.87 26.43 25.19
N THR A 379 -5.34 25.55 24.29
CA THR A 379 -6.76 25.22 24.15
C THR A 379 -7.28 24.48 25.34
N VAL A 380 -6.58 23.46 25.85
CA VAL A 380 -6.94 22.70 27.03
C VAL A 380 -6.89 23.57 28.28
N ALA A 381 -5.84 24.41 28.41
CA ALA A 381 -5.75 25.37 29.53
C ALA A 381 -6.93 26.31 29.53
N ARG A 382 -7.33 26.86 28.42
CA ARG A 382 -8.49 27.75 28.30
C ARG A 382 -9.81 27.03 28.70
N LEU A 383 -10.02 25.81 28.15
CA LEU A 383 -11.21 25.02 28.50
C LEU A 383 -11.31 24.70 30.02
N ILE A 384 -10.17 24.44 30.68
CA ILE A 384 -10.13 24.06 32.08
C ILE A 384 -10.17 25.28 32.98
N LEU A 385 -9.42 26.34 32.65
CA LEU A 385 -9.21 27.47 33.53
C LEU A 385 -10.26 28.60 33.38
N GLU A 386 -10.76 28.81 32.13
CA GLU A 386 -11.68 29.90 31.81
C GLU A 386 -13.16 29.48 31.84
N GLY A 387 -13.48 28.19 32.00
CA GLY A 387 -14.85 27.66 31.95
C GLY A 387 -15.50 27.91 30.58
N SER A 388 -16.41 27.07 30.15
CA SER A 388 -17.10 27.25 28.85
C SER A 388 -18.04 28.46 28.88
N GLU A 389 -17.52 29.64 28.62
CA GLU A 389 -18.36 30.70 28.08
C GLU A 389 -18.66 30.33 26.62
N THR A 390 -19.85 29.78 26.45
CA THR A 390 -20.64 29.67 25.21
C THR A 390 -19.86 29.74 23.91
N ALA A 391 -19.57 28.61 23.32
CA ALA A 391 -19.44 28.52 21.87
C ALA A 391 -20.81 28.80 21.20
N SER A 392 -21.17 30.06 21.10
CA SER A 392 -22.15 30.54 20.18
C SER A 392 -21.59 30.39 18.79
N MET A 393 -21.84 29.26 18.18
CA MET A 393 -21.73 29.12 16.73
C MET A 393 -22.81 30.05 16.13
N GLY A 394 -22.37 31.19 15.61
CA GLY A 394 -23.20 32.10 14.84
C GLY A 394 -23.85 31.37 13.68
N SER A 395 -25.13 31.16 13.77
CA SER A 395 -25.98 30.91 12.62
C SER A 395 -26.00 32.19 11.73
N PRO A 396 -25.91 32.10 10.44
CA PRO A 396 -26.08 33.25 9.56
C PRO A 396 -27.52 33.78 9.65
N GLY A 397 -27.62 35.06 9.87
CA GLY A 397 -28.84 35.78 10.10
C GLY A 397 -29.89 35.63 9.01
N SER A 398 -31.13 35.60 9.46
CA SER A 398 -32.29 36.03 8.70
C SER A 398 -32.88 37.25 9.36
N ASP A 399 -32.46 38.41 8.90
CA ASP A 399 -33.28 39.64 9.05
C ASP A 399 -34.40 39.58 8.01
N ALA A 400 -35.61 39.42 8.46
CA ALA A 400 -36.77 40.07 7.84
C ALA A 400 -38.03 39.90 8.68
N ALA A 401 -38.65 41.04 8.96
CA ALA A 401 -40.04 41.27 9.28
C ALA A 401 -40.53 41.06 10.71
N ASN A 402 -40.36 42.14 11.45
CA ASN A 402 -41.21 42.57 12.53
C ASN A 402 -42.44 43.31 11.93
N SER A 403 -43.65 42.89 12.20
CA SER A 403 -44.81 43.80 12.38
C SER A 403 -46.08 43.04 12.79
N ALA A 404 -46.63 43.50 13.86
CA ALA A 404 -48.07 43.60 14.17
C ALA A 404 -48.80 42.45 14.88
N ALA A 405 -49.21 42.81 16.02
CA ALA A 405 -50.52 42.80 16.65
C ALA A 405 -50.89 41.71 17.66
N LYS A 406 -50.99 42.22 18.86
CA LYS A 406 -51.73 41.90 20.05
C LYS A 406 -53.06 41.17 19.89
N THR A 407 -53.33 40.42 20.93
CA THR A 407 -54.58 40.12 21.66
C THR A 407 -54.94 38.62 21.66
N GLY A 408 -54.98 38.07 22.88
CA GLY A 408 -56.16 37.75 23.60
C GLY A 408 -56.23 36.31 24.08
N ASP A 409 -56.19 36.17 25.36
CA ASP A 409 -56.93 35.22 26.21
C ASP A 409 -56.73 33.67 26.15
N ALA A 410 -56.44 33.14 27.33
CA ALA A 410 -56.60 31.77 27.80
C ALA A 410 -58.13 31.46 28.09
N PRO A 411 -58.56 30.29 28.63
CA PRO A 411 -57.86 29.08 29.10
C PRO A 411 -58.67 27.74 28.89
N HIS A 412 -58.15 26.63 29.51
CA HIS A 412 -58.77 25.34 29.86
C HIS A 412 -59.00 24.31 28.74
N SER A 413 -58.75 23.02 28.86
CA SER A 413 -58.88 22.06 29.95
C SER A 413 -58.28 20.69 29.62
N ARG A 414 -57.91 19.98 30.65
CA ARG A 414 -57.59 18.54 30.74
C ARG A 414 -58.47 17.60 29.92
N LYS A 415 -57.83 16.52 29.41
CA LYS A 415 -58.32 15.16 29.74
C LYS A 415 -57.24 14.10 29.37
N GLU A 416 -56.88 13.34 30.41
CA GLU A 416 -56.32 11.99 30.36
C GLU A 416 -57.31 11.05 29.67
N VAL A 417 -56.84 10.01 28.94
CA VAL A 417 -57.36 8.63 29.00
C VAL A 417 -56.25 7.65 28.65
N ARG A 418 -56.14 6.70 29.55
CA ARG A 418 -55.36 5.45 29.58
C ARG A 418 -55.82 4.42 28.56
N GLY A 419 -54.94 3.41 28.39
CA GLY A 419 -55.26 2.01 28.08
C GLY A 419 -54.82 1.62 26.69
N GLU A 420 -54.26 0.53 26.40
CA GLU A 420 -53.94 -0.77 27.00
C GLU A 420 -53.12 -1.55 25.92
N VAL A 421 -52.17 -2.34 26.36
CA VAL A 421 -51.53 -3.42 25.59
C VAL A 421 -52.43 -4.67 25.74
N PRO A 422 -52.56 -5.56 24.80
CA PRO A 422 -51.76 -6.78 24.70
C PRO A 422 -51.51 -7.26 23.24
N GLY A 423 -50.55 -8.05 22.92
CA GLY A 423 -50.17 -9.38 23.30
C GLY A 423 -49.80 -10.19 22.07
N GLU A 424 -48.66 -10.74 22.05
CA GLU A 424 -48.18 -12.08 21.74
C GLU A 424 -48.60 -12.88 20.47
N LEU A 425 -47.59 -13.67 20.09
CA LEU A 425 -47.58 -14.94 19.31
C LEU A 425 -47.30 -14.75 17.81
N GLY A 426 -46.27 -15.31 17.16
CA GLY A 426 -45.51 -16.50 17.44
C GLY A 426 -45.18 -17.19 16.11
N GLY A 427 -43.99 -17.80 16.01
CA GLY A 427 -43.70 -18.89 15.09
C GLY A 427 -43.28 -18.49 13.67
N GLY A 428 -42.15 -18.85 13.12
CA GLY A 428 -41.47 -20.09 13.07
C GLY A 428 -41.01 -20.40 11.65
N GLY A 429 -39.79 -20.90 11.49
CA GLY A 429 -39.34 -21.74 10.37
C GLY A 429 -38.83 -20.98 9.15
N GLY A 430 -37.57 -21.00 8.80
CA GLY A 430 -36.77 -22.15 8.39
C GLY A 430 -36.73 -22.29 6.87
N ILE A 431 -35.67 -22.00 6.29
CA ILE A 431 -34.77 -22.81 5.48
C ILE A 431 -33.58 -21.91 5.10
#